data_a360be6300e0ab46545064451320b792
#
_entry.id   a360be6300e0ab46545064451320b792
#
_cell.length_a   1.000
_cell.length_b   1.000
_cell.length_c   1.000
_cell.angle_alpha   90.00
_cell.angle_beta   90.00
_cell.angle_gamma   90.00
#
_symmetry.space_group_name_H-M   'P 1'
#
loop_
_entity.id
_entity.type
_entity.pdbx_description
1 polymer ?
#
loop_
_entity_poly.entity_id
_entity_poly.type
_entity_poly.pdbx_seq_one_letter_code
_entity_poly.pdbx_strand_id
1 'polypeptide(L)'
;MQQTERIGAQLRDASSLPETLDVSFDAFEVIRLLARQSQDRDPGFFATFMRTADAAVDGREAITIAPSLPPPSRGAAEVDALAAHPDLAKVTANVASLAALLDGLLTHAATAATTPGDRAACEQAASAARRIHQLMVRSDDDPRLW
;
A
#
# COMPACT_ATOMS: atom_id res chain seq x y z
N MET A 1 8.95 -8.49 -8.27
CA MET A 1 8.43 -9.10 -7.04
C MET A 1 7.04 -9.60 -7.31
N GLN A 2 6.90 -10.91 -7.29
CA GLN A 2 5.65 -11.56 -7.66
C GLN A 2 4.47 -11.16 -6.79
N GLN A 3 4.71 -10.85 -5.53
CA GLN A 3 3.62 -10.53 -4.61
C GLN A 3 2.99 -9.18 -4.89
N THR A 4 3.80 -8.14 -5.16
CA THR A 4 3.27 -6.82 -5.51
C THR A 4 2.54 -6.87 -6.84
N GLU A 5 3.03 -7.65 -7.80
CA GLU A 5 2.36 -7.85 -9.09
C GLU A 5 1.02 -8.56 -8.93
N ARG A 6 0.99 -9.59 -8.08
CA ARG A 6 -0.24 -10.34 -7.78
C ARG A 6 -1.30 -9.45 -7.14
N ILE A 7 -0.92 -8.70 -6.13
CA ILE A 7 -1.83 -7.76 -5.44
C ILE A 7 -2.30 -6.68 -6.42
N GLY A 8 -1.40 -6.15 -7.26
CA GLY A 8 -1.77 -5.18 -8.28
C GLY A 8 -2.81 -5.72 -9.26
N ALA A 9 -2.64 -6.97 -9.70
CA ALA A 9 -3.61 -7.62 -10.57
C ALA A 9 -4.95 -7.80 -9.86
N GLN A 10 -4.95 -8.22 -8.61
CA GLN A 10 -6.17 -8.36 -7.82
C GLN A 10 -6.90 -7.02 -7.66
N LEU A 11 -6.17 -5.94 -7.45
CA LEU A 11 -6.75 -4.60 -7.37
C LEU A 11 -7.43 -4.19 -8.68
N ARG A 12 -6.77 -4.44 -9.81
CA ARG A 12 -7.34 -4.12 -11.12
C ARG A 12 -8.58 -4.94 -11.43
N ASP A 13 -8.61 -6.19 -10.96
CA ASP A 13 -9.72 -7.10 -11.20
C ASP A 13 -10.88 -6.92 -10.23
N ALA A 14 -10.70 -6.16 -9.16
CA ALA A 14 -11.77 -5.90 -8.19
C ALA A 14 -12.91 -5.16 -8.87
N SER A 15 -14.11 -5.71 -8.80
CA SER A 15 -15.29 -5.22 -9.54
C SER A 15 -16.34 -4.56 -8.65
N SER A 16 -16.12 -4.55 -7.33
CA SER A 16 -17.05 -3.97 -6.36
C SER A 16 -16.29 -3.21 -5.28
N LEU A 17 -17.00 -2.34 -4.58
CA LEU A 17 -16.40 -1.60 -3.47
C LEU A 17 -15.88 -2.54 -2.36
N PRO A 18 -16.66 -3.54 -1.90
CA PRO A 18 -16.14 -4.48 -0.89
C PRO A 18 -14.87 -5.21 -1.35
N GLU A 19 -14.81 -5.66 -2.60
CA GLU A 19 -13.60 -6.29 -3.14
C GLU A 19 -12.43 -5.34 -3.17
N THR A 20 -12.66 -4.10 -3.62
CA THR A 20 -11.60 -3.07 -3.66
C THR A 20 -11.04 -2.81 -2.26
N LEU A 21 -11.93 -2.68 -1.27
CA LEU A 21 -11.50 -2.45 0.12
C LEU A 21 -10.72 -3.64 0.67
N ASP A 22 -11.18 -4.86 0.41
CA ASP A 22 -10.55 -6.07 0.90
C ASP A 22 -9.13 -6.22 0.32
N VAL A 23 -8.98 -6.07 -0.98
CA VAL A 23 -7.67 -6.18 -1.64
C VAL A 23 -6.77 -5.00 -1.26
N SER A 24 -7.35 -3.80 -1.09
CA SER A 24 -6.57 -2.63 -0.66
C SER A 24 -6.00 -2.83 0.75
N PHE A 25 -6.75 -3.43 1.66
CA PHE A 25 -6.25 -3.77 2.98
C PHE A 25 -4.99 -4.66 2.86
N ASP A 26 -5.07 -5.71 2.06
CA ASP A 26 -3.94 -6.61 1.84
C ASP A 26 -2.76 -5.89 1.17
N ALA A 27 -3.05 -4.98 0.25
CA ALA A 27 -2.00 -4.20 -0.42
C ALA A 27 -1.23 -3.33 0.57
N PHE A 28 -1.92 -2.64 1.48
CA PHE A 28 -1.24 -1.88 2.53
C PHE A 28 -0.42 -2.77 3.46
N GLU A 29 -0.92 -3.97 3.76
CA GLU A 29 -0.15 -4.93 4.56
C GLU A 29 1.12 -5.38 3.86
N VAL A 30 1.05 -5.68 2.56
CA VAL A 30 2.23 -6.03 1.77
C VAL A 30 3.25 -4.89 1.80
N ILE A 31 2.80 -3.65 1.60
CA ILE A 31 3.68 -2.49 1.63
C ILE A 31 4.33 -2.35 3.01
N ARG A 32 3.56 -2.49 4.09
CA ARG A 32 4.08 -2.40 5.45
C ARG A 32 5.17 -3.43 5.70
N LEU A 33 4.91 -4.67 5.33
CA LEU A 33 5.87 -5.77 5.57
C LEU A 33 7.14 -5.58 4.73
N LEU A 34 7.01 -5.19 3.47
CA LEU A 34 8.17 -4.92 2.61
C LEU A 34 9.00 -3.75 3.15
N ALA A 35 8.34 -2.69 3.60
CA ALA A 35 9.03 -1.55 4.17
C ALA A 35 9.77 -1.93 5.45
N ARG A 36 9.13 -2.71 6.32
CA ARG A 36 9.77 -3.19 7.56
C ARG A 36 10.97 -4.07 7.29
N GLN A 37 10.89 -4.98 6.33
CA GLN A 37 12.01 -5.83 5.96
C GLN A 37 13.17 -5.02 5.36
N SER A 38 12.86 -3.95 4.66
CA SER A 38 13.85 -3.17 3.93
C SER A 38 14.50 -2.07 4.76
N GLN A 39 13.87 -1.63 5.85
CA GLN A 39 14.32 -0.45 6.59
C GLN A 39 15.71 -0.63 7.21
N ASP A 40 16.09 -1.85 7.57
CA ASP A 40 17.36 -2.14 8.22
C ASP A 40 18.47 -2.52 7.24
N ARG A 41 18.17 -2.57 5.93
CA ARG A 41 19.13 -3.00 4.91
C ARG A 41 20.18 -1.95 4.59
N ASP A 42 19.79 -0.69 4.62
CA ASP A 42 20.67 0.42 4.32
C ASP A 42 20.30 1.59 5.23
N PRO A 43 21.25 2.13 6.02
CA PRO A 43 20.98 3.25 6.92
C PRO A 43 20.39 4.46 6.21
N GLY A 44 20.74 4.70 4.94
CA GLY A 44 20.20 5.80 4.17
C GLY A 44 18.73 5.68 3.87
N PHE A 45 18.19 4.46 3.87
CA PHE A 45 16.78 4.20 3.59
C PHE A 45 15.93 4.01 4.84
N PHE A 46 16.55 3.94 6.02
CA PHE A 46 15.83 3.59 7.25
C PHE A 46 14.62 4.50 7.49
N ALA A 47 14.83 5.80 7.50
CA ALA A 47 13.75 6.76 7.78
C ALA A 47 12.65 6.71 6.73
N THR A 48 13.02 6.56 5.46
CA THR A 48 12.05 6.50 4.36
C THR A 48 11.16 5.26 4.49
N PHE A 49 11.74 4.09 4.70
CA PHE A 49 10.96 2.87 4.86
C PHE A 49 10.16 2.85 6.16
N MET A 50 10.67 3.43 7.23
CA MET A 50 9.91 3.56 8.47
C MET A 50 8.65 4.40 8.25
N ARG A 51 8.78 5.55 7.58
CA ARG A 51 7.63 6.41 7.25
C ARG A 51 6.66 5.73 6.30
N THR A 52 7.17 4.95 5.37
CA THR A 52 6.35 4.18 4.44
C THR A 52 5.53 3.13 5.18
N ALA A 53 6.15 2.41 6.12
CA ALA A 53 5.44 1.45 6.95
C ALA A 53 4.34 2.12 7.78
N ASP A 54 4.64 3.28 8.37
CA ASP A 54 3.65 4.03 9.16
C ASP A 54 2.49 4.50 8.28
N ALA A 55 2.76 5.00 7.09
CA ALA A 55 1.70 5.41 6.15
C ALA A 55 0.86 4.21 5.71
N ALA A 56 1.46 3.05 5.54
CA ALA A 56 0.72 1.83 5.20
C ALA A 56 -0.21 1.41 6.34
N VAL A 57 0.21 1.54 7.58
CA VAL A 57 -0.65 1.31 8.74
C VAL A 57 -1.83 2.29 8.74
N ASP A 58 -1.58 3.56 8.47
CA ASP A 58 -2.65 4.57 8.38
C ASP A 58 -3.66 4.21 7.30
N GLY A 59 -3.20 3.77 6.14
CA GLY A 59 -4.08 3.34 5.05
C GLY A 59 -4.92 2.13 5.43
N ARG A 60 -4.30 1.14 6.03
CA ARG A 60 -4.99 -0.05 6.50
C ARG A 60 -6.06 0.29 7.54
N GLU A 61 -5.72 1.13 8.52
CA GLU A 61 -6.66 1.54 9.55
C GLU A 61 -7.82 2.35 8.97
N ALA A 62 -7.57 3.20 8.00
CA ALA A 62 -8.62 3.94 7.31
C ALA A 62 -9.63 2.99 6.65
N ILE A 63 -9.15 1.91 6.06
CA ILE A 63 -10.01 0.91 5.42
C ILE A 63 -10.83 0.14 6.45
N THR A 64 -10.28 -0.14 7.64
CA THR A 64 -11.01 -0.92 8.66
C THR A 64 -12.25 -0.22 9.17
N ILE A 65 -12.35 1.09 9.03
CA ILE A 65 -13.53 1.83 9.46
C ILE A 65 -14.59 1.94 8.37
N ALA A 66 -14.32 1.44 7.17
CA ALA A 66 -15.30 1.47 6.07
C ALA A 66 -16.45 0.49 6.36
N PRO A 67 -17.70 0.96 6.33
CA PRO A 67 -18.84 0.06 6.57
C PRO A 67 -18.93 -1.11 5.60
N SER A 68 -18.46 -0.92 4.36
CA SER A 68 -18.55 -1.94 3.32
C SER A 68 -17.39 -2.93 3.32
N LEU A 69 -16.42 -2.79 4.23
CA LEU A 69 -15.32 -3.76 4.31
C LEU A 69 -15.86 -5.12 4.73
N PRO A 70 -15.64 -6.18 3.93
CA PRO A 70 -16.07 -7.51 4.32
C PRO A 70 -15.24 -8.06 5.48
N PRO A 71 -15.71 -9.13 6.14
CA PRO A 71 -14.89 -9.81 7.15
C PRO A 71 -13.51 -10.15 6.57
N PRO A 72 -12.45 -10.17 7.39
CA PRO A 72 -11.11 -10.43 6.91
C PRO A 72 -11.06 -11.71 6.12
N SER A 73 -10.59 -11.65 4.87
CA SER A 73 -10.36 -12.86 4.11
C SER A 73 -9.13 -13.57 4.68
N ARG A 74 -9.18 -14.87 4.65
CA ARG A 74 -8.04 -15.68 5.05
C ARG A 74 -6.97 -15.58 3.98
N GLY A 75 -5.72 -15.54 4.40
CA GLY A 75 -4.62 -15.39 3.49
C GLY A 75 -4.15 -13.96 3.42
N ALA A 76 -4.39 -13.22 4.52
CA ALA A 76 -3.74 -11.95 4.75
C ALA A 76 -2.28 -12.06 4.34
N ALA A 77 -1.84 -11.05 3.67
CA ALA A 77 -0.55 -10.91 3.07
C ALA A 77 0.56 -11.62 3.84
N GLU A 78 0.94 -12.78 3.36
CA GLU A 78 2.19 -13.37 3.75
C GLU A 78 3.23 -12.78 2.80
N VAL A 79 4.06 -11.94 3.35
CA VAL A 79 5.30 -11.69 2.67
C VAL A 79 6.09 -12.95 2.88
N ASP A 80 6.06 -13.83 1.92
CA ASP A 80 6.97 -14.93 1.84
C ASP A 80 8.33 -14.45 2.29
N ALA A 81 9.03 -15.29 3.04
CA ALA A 81 10.43 -15.08 3.35
C ALA A 81 11.13 -14.73 2.06
N LEU A 82 10.83 -13.60 1.58
CA LEU A 82 11.33 -13.00 0.38
C LEU A 82 12.81 -13.01 0.49
N ALA A 83 13.37 -13.32 -0.62
CA ALA A 83 14.78 -13.36 -0.83
C ALA A 83 15.53 -12.60 0.26
N ALA A 84 16.44 -13.29 0.92
CA ALA A 84 17.22 -12.75 2.02
C ALA A 84 17.86 -11.39 1.70
N HIS A 85 17.93 -11.01 0.43
CA HIS A 85 18.51 -9.76 -0.03
C HIS A 85 17.65 -9.12 -1.12
N PRO A 86 16.53 -8.46 -0.74
CA PRO A 86 15.75 -7.74 -1.74
C PRO A 86 16.59 -6.62 -2.34
N ASP A 87 16.49 -6.47 -3.64
CA ASP A 87 17.04 -5.30 -4.33
C ASP A 87 16.18 -4.10 -3.94
N LEU A 88 16.77 -3.16 -3.19
CA LEU A 88 16.05 -2.01 -2.67
C LEU A 88 15.48 -1.13 -3.78
N ALA A 89 16.17 -1.02 -4.91
CA ALA A 89 15.64 -0.27 -6.06
C ALA A 89 14.37 -0.90 -6.59
N LYS A 90 14.31 -2.24 -6.67
CA LYS A 90 13.10 -2.95 -7.09
C LYS A 90 11.98 -2.82 -6.07
N VAL A 91 12.29 -2.93 -4.78
CA VAL A 91 11.30 -2.74 -3.72
C VAL A 91 10.69 -1.35 -3.83
N THR A 92 11.53 -0.31 -3.94
CA THR A 92 11.09 1.08 -4.06
C THR A 92 10.18 1.27 -5.29
N ALA A 93 10.60 0.77 -6.44
CA ALA A 93 9.81 0.88 -7.67
C ALA A 93 8.48 0.14 -7.57
N ASN A 94 8.49 -1.08 -7.04
CA ASN A 94 7.28 -1.88 -6.91
C ASN A 94 6.30 -1.29 -5.90
N VAL A 95 6.79 -0.79 -4.78
CA VAL A 95 5.94 -0.14 -3.78
C VAL A 95 5.37 1.16 -4.36
N ALA A 96 6.17 1.94 -5.08
CA ALA A 96 5.69 3.16 -5.73
C ALA A 96 4.57 2.86 -6.72
N SER A 97 4.73 1.84 -7.55
CA SER A 97 3.71 1.45 -8.53
C SER A 97 2.44 0.97 -7.86
N LEU A 98 2.55 0.17 -6.80
CA LEU A 98 1.40 -0.33 -6.07
C LEU A 98 0.67 0.82 -5.36
N ALA A 99 1.41 1.75 -4.77
CA ALA A 99 0.82 2.91 -4.11
C ALA A 99 0.08 3.83 -5.10
N ALA A 100 0.65 4.04 -6.28
CA ALA A 100 -0.03 4.83 -7.32
C ALA A 100 -1.33 4.17 -7.76
N LEU A 101 -1.34 2.85 -7.91
CA LEU A 101 -2.54 2.10 -8.25
C LEU A 101 -3.60 2.21 -7.14
N LEU A 102 -3.18 2.05 -5.89
CA LEU A 102 -4.06 2.22 -4.74
C LEU A 102 -4.69 3.61 -4.70
N ASP A 103 -3.89 4.66 -4.87
CA ASP A 103 -4.39 6.04 -4.89
C ASP A 103 -5.48 6.21 -5.95
N GLY A 104 -5.21 5.77 -7.16
CA GLY A 104 -6.17 5.89 -8.27
C GLY A 104 -7.46 5.14 -8.00
N LEU A 105 -7.37 3.89 -7.59
CA LEU A 105 -8.54 3.04 -7.35
C LEU A 105 -9.35 3.51 -6.15
N LEU A 106 -8.70 3.90 -5.07
CA LEU A 106 -9.39 4.38 -3.87
C LEU A 106 -10.02 5.76 -4.09
N THR A 107 -9.38 6.62 -4.85
CA THR A 107 -9.95 7.91 -5.23
C THR A 107 -11.22 7.70 -6.07
N HIS A 108 -11.16 6.78 -7.03
CA HIS A 108 -12.33 6.44 -7.84
C HIS A 108 -13.43 5.83 -6.98
N ALA A 109 -13.07 4.91 -6.08
CA ALA A 109 -14.03 4.29 -5.16
C ALA A 109 -14.70 5.33 -4.26
N ALA A 110 -13.97 6.35 -3.80
CA ALA A 110 -14.52 7.42 -3.00
C ALA A 110 -15.62 8.18 -3.74
N THR A 111 -15.42 8.48 -5.02
CA THR A 111 -16.43 9.19 -5.82
C THR A 111 -17.66 8.33 -6.08
N ALA A 112 -17.49 7.01 -6.16
CA ALA A 112 -18.59 6.08 -6.41
C ALA A 112 -19.29 5.62 -5.11
N ALA A 113 -18.72 5.89 -3.94
CA ALA A 113 -19.27 5.44 -2.67
C ALA A 113 -20.61 6.11 -2.36
N THR A 114 -21.57 5.30 -1.90
CA THR A 114 -22.92 5.77 -1.61
C THR A 114 -23.11 6.19 -0.15
N THR A 115 -22.19 5.79 0.74
CA THR A 115 -22.28 6.17 2.16
C THR A 115 -21.13 7.11 2.53
N PRO A 116 -21.36 8.06 3.45
CA PRO A 116 -20.30 8.95 3.91
C PRO A 116 -19.14 8.21 4.56
N GLY A 117 -19.41 7.11 5.27
CA GLY A 117 -18.38 6.31 5.94
C GLY A 117 -17.43 5.65 4.95
N ASP A 118 -17.97 5.05 3.90
CA ASP A 118 -17.15 4.46 2.84
C ASP A 118 -16.33 5.51 2.10
N ARG A 119 -16.96 6.64 1.80
CA ARG A 119 -16.27 7.74 1.11
C ARG A 119 -15.10 8.26 1.91
N ALA A 120 -15.32 8.54 3.20
CA ALA A 120 -14.28 9.02 4.09
C ALA A 120 -13.13 8.03 4.21
N ALA A 121 -13.44 6.73 4.35
CA ALA A 121 -12.44 5.68 4.44
C ALA A 121 -11.59 5.62 3.16
N CYS A 122 -12.24 5.65 2.00
CA CYS A 122 -11.53 5.63 0.71
C CYS A 122 -10.66 6.87 0.51
N GLU A 123 -11.15 8.05 0.88
CA GLU A 123 -10.38 9.28 0.75
C GLU A 123 -9.14 9.27 1.65
N GLN A 124 -9.29 8.82 2.90
CA GLN A 124 -8.18 8.73 3.84
C GLN A 124 -7.16 7.69 3.39
N ALA A 125 -7.63 6.55 2.92
CA ALA A 125 -6.75 5.49 2.42
C ALA A 125 -6.01 5.95 1.15
N ALA A 126 -6.69 6.64 0.24
CA ALA A 126 -6.06 7.21 -0.94
C ALA A 126 -4.96 8.21 -0.58
N SER A 127 -5.21 9.04 0.44
CA SER A 127 -4.22 9.99 0.94
C SER A 127 -2.98 9.28 1.47
N ALA A 128 -3.16 8.18 2.21
CA ALA A 128 -2.05 7.36 2.70
C ALA A 128 -1.25 6.76 1.53
N ALA A 129 -1.93 6.23 0.52
CA ALA A 129 -1.29 5.68 -0.67
C ALA A 129 -0.48 6.74 -1.42
N ARG A 130 -1.03 7.93 -1.56
CA ARG A 130 -0.34 9.06 -2.19
C ARG A 130 0.93 9.43 -1.45
N ARG A 131 0.89 9.44 -0.14
CA ARG A 131 2.05 9.72 0.72
C ARG A 131 3.14 8.66 0.52
N ILE A 132 2.75 7.38 0.46
CA ILE A 132 3.68 6.28 0.19
C ILE A 132 4.35 6.49 -1.17
N HIS A 133 3.57 6.80 -2.19
CA HIS A 133 4.09 7.04 -3.54
C HIS A 133 5.11 8.18 -3.51
N GLN A 134 4.80 9.29 -2.86
CA GLN A 134 5.69 10.43 -2.75
C GLN A 134 7.00 10.08 -2.04
N LEU A 135 6.92 9.29 -0.97
CA LEU A 135 8.11 8.84 -0.24
C LEU A 135 9.01 7.98 -1.13
N MET A 136 8.42 7.07 -1.89
CA MET A 136 9.18 6.15 -2.74
C MET A 136 9.80 6.85 -3.94
N VAL A 137 9.06 7.74 -4.59
CA VAL A 137 9.55 8.49 -5.75
C VAL A 137 10.64 9.48 -5.31
N ARG A 138 10.46 10.15 -4.19
CA ARG A 138 11.44 11.09 -3.67
C ARG A 138 12.75 10.39 -3.31
N SER A 139 12.66 9.19 -2.75
CA SER A 139 13.82 8.37 -2.41
C SER A 139 14.63 7.96 -3.64
N ASP A 140 13.96 7.73 -4.76
CA ASP A 140 14.60 7.33 -6.00
C ASP A 140 15.28 8.53 -6.69
N ASP A 141 14.69 9.72 -6.59
CA ASP A 141 15.10 10.89 -7.36
C ASP A 141 16.09 11.81 -6.63
N ASP A 142 16.19 11.76 -5.32
CA ASP A 142 17.01 12.69 -4.55
C ASP A 142 18.02 11.99 -3.66
N PRO A 143 19.28 11.87 -4.14
CA PRO A 143 20.33 11.20 -3.35
C PRO A 143 20.65 11.88 -2.04
N ARG A 144 20.24 13.13 -1.83
CA ARG A 144 20.47 13.84 -0.56
C ARG A 144 19.58 13.30 0.56
N LEU A 145 18.60 12.47 0.23
CA LEU A 145 17.73 11.84 1.21
C LEU A 145 18.31 10.54 1.76
N TRP A 146 19.42 10.11 1.20
CA TRP A 146 20.11 8.89 1.63
C TRP A 146 21.06 9.10 2.80
#